data_5a6ea2cd63198bd5939a0950dbe374a6
#
_entry.id   5a6ea2cd63198bd5939a0950dbe374a6
#
_cell.length_a   1.000
_cell.length_b   1.000
_cell.length_c   1.000
_cell.angle_alpha   90.00
_cell.angle_beta   90.00
_cell.angle_gamma   90.00
#
_symmetry.space_group_name_H-M   'P 1'
#
loop_
_entity.id
_entity.type
_entity.pdbx_description
1 polymer ?
#
loop_
_entity_poly.entity_id
_entity_poly.type
_entity_poly.pdbx_seq_one_letter_code
_entity_poly.pdbx_strand_id
1 'polypeptide(L)'
;MSNARNIAALSTVEVGATADQTKADLNAIGVSGGRKNLIINGGFDVWQRGDYATSPVIAVNSGYSADRWATWSELTSTQQSSTATINGKLKNTFKATASVASASSYLGINQRVETQNLPIGETITVSCWMKSNNSWSRLRQNSVAGTSADGPRHSGGGNWEFISWTMETTGTDPSTASVNFGVIMYNSTSVPISAGDYIEVADFQLELGSVATDFEHRSYGEELALCQRYYQILDFTRSQLGVLHRATSSGAGLPYAPVSLPTTMRAYPSMTTSGTWGTGVDQGGIPTLYETSYSNVTLRGNNGNIADGGSQWLRGGFCNFDAEL
;
A
#
# COMPACT_ATOMS: atom_id res chain seq x y z
N MET A 1 17.58 -20.88 25.73
CA MET A 1 18.21 -22.02 25.00
C MET A 1 18.25 -21.84 23.47
N SER A 2 17.84 -20.70 22.93
CA SER A 2 17.81 -20.44 21.46
C SER A 2 19.14 -19.92 20.87
N ASN A 3 19.88 -19.10 21.61
CA ASN A 3 21.08 -18.44 21.05
C ASN A 3 22.28 -19.40 20.84
N ALA A 4 22.41 -20.43 21.67
CA ALA A 4 23.51 -21.39 21.53
C ALA A 4 23.36 -22.31 20.30
N ARG A 5 22.13 -22.64 19.90
CA ARG A 5 21.89 -23.45 18.69
C ARG A 5 22.13 -22.63 17.40
N ASN A 6 21.85 -21.36 17.42
CA ASN A 6 22.06 -20.47 16.26
C ASN A 6 23.57 -20.24 16.03
N ILE A 7 24.38 -20.15 17.10
CA ILE A 7 25.83 -20.00 16.98
C ILE A 7 26.48 -21.30 16.48
N ALA A 8 25.96 -22.47 16.88
CA ALA A 8 26.47 -23.76 16.39
C ALA A 8 26.17 -23.97 14.89
N ALA A 9 25.03 -23.47 14.40
CA ALA A 9 24.71 -23.51 12.96
C ALA A 9 25.64 -22.62 12.12
N LEU A 10 26.09 -21.48 12.64
CA LEU A 10 27.05 -20.61 11.98
C LEU A 10 28.46 -21.20 11.88
N SER A 11 28.84 -22.12 12.74
CA SER A 11 30.16 -22.79 12.71
C SER A 11 30.30 -23.86 11.62
N THR A 12 29.20 -24.23 10.95
CA THR A 12 29.18 -25.19 9.84
C THR A 12 29.14 -24.55 8.45
N VAL A 13 29.15 -23.20 8.37
CA VAL A 13 29.29 -22.50 7.09
C VAL A 13 30.70 -22.75 6.54
N GLU A 14 30.79 -23.47 5.43
CA GLU A 14 32.05 -23.79 4.79
C GLU A 14 32.87 -22.54 4.47
N VAL A 15 34.16 -22.59 4.86
CA VAL A 15 35.12 -21.54 4.49
C VAL A 15 35.33 -21.60 2.95
N GLY A 16 34.66 -20.75 2.21
CA GLY A 16 34.70 -20.75 0.74
C GLY A 16 33.35 -20.51 0.06
N ALA A 17 32.26 -20.44 0.84
CA ALA A 17 30.97 -20.02 0.31
C ALA A 17 31.07 -18.60 -0.27
N THR A 18 30.47 -18.37 -1.43
CA THR A 18 30.34 -17.03 -2.00
C THR A 18 29.50 -16.14 -1.08
N ALA A 19 29.67 -14.83 -1.13
CA ALA A 19 28.88 -13.88 -0.34
C ALA A 19 27.35 -14.10 -0.52
N ASP A 20 26.94 -14.55 -1.70
CA ASP A 20 25.55 -14.84 -2.02
C ASP A 20 25.05 -16.12 -1.37
N GLN A 21 25.87 -17.18 -1.31
CA GLN A 21 25.51 -18.40 -0.58
C GLN A 21 25.40 -18.14 0.93
N THR A 22 26.34 -17.37 1.49
CA THR A 22 26.29 -17.00 2.91
C THR A 22 25.05 -16.19 3.23
N LYS A 23 24.64 -15.29 2.33
CA LYS A 23 23.43 -14.46 2.47
C LYS A 23 22.15 -15.32 2.35
N ALA A 24 22.13 -16.27 1.42
CA ALA A 24 21.04 -17.23 1.27
C ALA A 24 20.90 -18.13 2.50
N ASP A 25 22.03 -18.63 3.06
CA ASP A 25 22.06 -19.46 4.26
C ASP A 25 21.62 -18.68 5.51
N LEU A 26 22.03 -17.43 5.66
CA LEU A 26 21.58 -16.54 6.73
C LEU A 26 20.09 -16.25 6.64
N ASN A 27 19.57 -16.08 5.43
CA ASN A 27 18.13 -15.91 5.21
C ASN A 27 17.35 -17.19 5.54
N ALA A 28 17.87 -18.37 5.18
CA ALA A 28 17.25 -19.67 5.46
C ALA A 28 17.17 -19.96 6.95
N ILE A 29 18.14 -19.50 7.75
CA ILE A 29 18.15 -19.66 9.22
C ILE A 29 17.49 -18.47 9.96
N GLY A 30 16.91 -17.51 9.26
CA GLY A 30 16.20 -16.38 9.86
C GLY A 30 17.10 -15.37 10.60
N VAL A 31 18.40 -15.35 10.30
CA VAL A 31 19.38 -14.44 10.93
C VAL A 31 19.53 -13.11 10.17
N SER A 32 18.88 -12.96 9.01
CA SER A 32 18.86 -11.67 8.32
C SER A 32 18.06 -10.67 9.16
N GLY A 33 18.75 -9.77 9.83
CA GLY A 33 18.15 -8.70 10.64
C GLY A 33 17.46 -7.60 9.83
N GLY A 34 17.01 -7.91 8.60
CA GLY A 34 16.28 -7.04 7.71
C GLY A 34 14.88 -7.61 7.40
N ARG A 35 13.97 -6.76 6.99
CA ARG A 35 12.66 -7.17 6.48
C ARG A 35 12.85 -8.03 5.25
N LYS A 36 12.31 -9.24 5.27
CA LYS A 36 12.35 -10.18 4.16
C LYS A 36 11.42 -9.72 3.03
N ASN A 37 10.17 -9.38 3.37
CA ASN A 37 9.20 -8.91 2.41
C ASN A 37 9.39 -7.40 2.14
N LEU A 38 9.76 -7.03 0.92
CA LEU A 38 9.90 -5.65 0.48
C LEU A 38 8.55 -4.99 0.18
N ILE A 39 7.48 -5.79 0.06
CA ILE A 39 6.11 -5.30 -0.09
C ILE A 39 5.57 -4.87 1.27
N ILE A 40 4.86 -3.75 1.29
CA ILE A 40 4.11 -3.26 2.45
C ILE A 40 2.65 -3.70 2.28
N ASN A 41 2.04 -4.19 3.37
CA ASN A 41 0.67 -4.67 3.37
C ASN A 41 0.40 -5.80 2.35
N GLY A 42 1.39 -6.70 2.21
CA GLY A 42 1.25 -7.85 1.31
C GLY A 42 0.24 -8.90 1.80
N GLY A 43 -0.11 -8.88 3.09
CA GLY A 43 -1.18 -9.66 3.70
C GLY A 43 -2.56 -9.01 3.60
N PHE A 44 -2.67 -7.80 3.07
CA PHE A 44 -3.92 -7.02 2.96
C PHE A 44 -4.64 -6.79 4.29
N ASP A 45 -3.87 -6.52 5.36
CA ASP A 45 -4.40 -6.32 6.71
C ASP A 45 -4.87 -4.88 6.95
N VAL A 46 -4.33 -3.90 6.21
CA VAL A 46 -4.55 -2.46 6.43
C VAL A 46 -5.38 -1.84 5.31
N TRP A 47 -6.51 -1.23 5.68
CA TRP A 47 -7.48 -0.59 4.77
C TRP A 47 -7.97 0.74 5.35
N GLN A 48 -7.09 1.73 5.50
CA GLN A 48 -7.45 3.03 6.11
C GLN A 48 -8.48 3.81 5.28
N ARG A 49 -8.51 3.63 3.96
CA ARG A 49 -9.37 4.40 3.04
C ARG A 49 -10.85 4.01 3.10
N GLY A 50 -11.22 2.88 3.73
CA GLY A 50 -12.61 2.48 3.91
C GLY A 50 -12.83 1.00 4.18
N ASP A 51 -14.08 0.65 4.48
CA ASP A 51 -14.54 -0.74 4.61
C ASP A 51 -14.99 -1.26 3.24
N TYR A 52 -14.10 -1.91 2.55
CA TYR A 52 -14.34 -2.49 1.23
C TYR A 52 -14.93 -3.90 1.28
N ALA A 53 -15.13 -4.47 2.46
CA ALA A 53 -15.80 -5.77 2.62
C ALA A 53 -17.31 -5.64 2.42
N THR A 54 -17.90 -4.60 3.02
CA THR A 54 -19.35 -4.33 2.97
C THR A 54 -19.73 -3.33 1.87
N SER A 55 -18.79 -2.47 1.46
CA SER A 55 -19.01 -1.42 0.46
C SER A 55 -17.92 -1.44 -0.60
N PRO A 56 -17.96 -2.41 -1.55
CA PRO A 56 -17.00 -2.46 -2.64
C PRO A 56 -16.99 -1.15 -3.44
N VAL A 57 -15.81 -0.63 -3.73
CA VAL A 57 -15.65 0.62 -4.49
C VAL A 57 -15.54 0.31 -5.98
N ILE A 58 -16.26 1.09 -6.78
CA ILE A 58 -16.09 1.09 -8.23
C ILE A 58 -14.94 2.02 -8.57
N ALA A 59 -13.90 1.48 -9.18
CA ALA A 59 -12.75 2.24 -9.66
C ALA A 59 -12.70 2.19 -11.19
N VAL A 60 -12.50 3.36 -11.78
CA VAL A 60 -12.10 3.53 -13.18
C VAL A 60 -10.74 4.22 -13.13
N ASN A 61 -9.74 3.62 -13.73
CA ASN A 61 -8.36 4.05 -13.65
C ASN A 61 -7.76 4.00 -12.22
N SER A 62 -6.45 4.06 -12.12
CA SER A 62 -5.66 3.86 -10.92
C SER A 62 -6.18 4.58 -9.67
N GLY A 63 -6.58 3.82 -8.65
CA GLY A 63 -6.94 4.32 -7.33
C GLY A 63 -6.45 3.39 -6.23
N TYR A 64 -6.00 3.97 -5.10
CA TYR A 64 -5.63 3.21 -3.92
C TYR A 64 -6.87 2.80 -3.13
N SER A 65 -6.90 1.53 -2.67
CA SER A 65 -7.97 1.00 -1.81
C SER A 65 -7.40 0.33 -0.56
N ALA A 66 -6.81 -0.86 -0.66
CA ALA A 66 -5.91 -1.35 0.37
C ALA A 66 -4.70 -0.42 0.45
N ASP A 67 -4.25 -0.14 1.65
CA ASP A 67 -3.09 0.75 1.80
C ASP A 67 -1.89 0.22 1.04
N ARG A 68 -1.23 1.10 0.31
CA ARG A 68 -0.14 0.84 -0.62
C ARG A 68 -0.52 0.14 -1.93
N TRP A 69 -1.74 -0.39 -2.05
CA TRP A 69 -2.17 -1.13 -3.22
C TRP A 69 -3.11 -0.32 -4.11
N ALA A 70 -2.71 -0.17 -5.36
CA ALA A 70 -3.51 0.49 -6.39
C ALA A 70 -4.12 -0.55 -7.34
N THR A 71 -5.35 -0.29 -7.77
CA THR A 71 -5.88 -0.95 -8.96
C THR A 71 -5.33 -0.24 -10.18
N TRP A 72 -4.85 -1.01 -11.11
CA TRP A 72 -4.42 -0.54 -12.43
C TRP A 72 -5.34 -1.13 -13.48
N SER A 73 -6.26 -0.32 -13.96
CA SER A 73 -7.34 -0.80 -14.83
C SER A 73 -7.75 0.27 -15.82
N GLU A 74 -7.97 -0.12 -17.06
CA GLU A 74 -8.62 0.71 -18.08
C GLU A 74 -10.13 0.46 -18.18
N LEU A 75 -10.64 -0.49 -17.39
CA LEU A 75 -12.06 -0.81 -17.32
C LEU A 75 -12.63 -0.53 -15.92
N THR A 76 -13.93 -0.34 -15.86
CA THR A 76 -14.64 -0.23 -14.58
C THR A 76 -14.54 -1.56 -13.82
N SER A 77 -14.06 -1.49 -12.60
CA SER A 77 -13.90 -2.65 -11.71
C SER A 77 -14.37 -2.35 -10.31
N THR A 78 -14.79 -3.39 -9.59
CA THR A 78 -15.03 -3.35 -8.14
C THR A 78 -13.83 -3.86 -7.38
N GLN A 79 -13.48 -3.16 -6.29
CA GLN A 79 -12.41 -3.54 -5.38
C GLN A 79 -13.02 -3.93 -4.04
N GLN A 80 -12.56 -5.02 -3.48
CA GLN A 80 -13.12 -5.58 -2.27
C GLN A 80 -12.04 -6.19 -1.37
N SER A 81 -12.09 -5.90 -0.07
CA SER A 81 -11.42 -6.71 0.93
C SER A 81 -12.26 -7.96 1.21
N SER A 82 -11.61 -9.09 1.38
CA SER A 82 -12.28 -10.36 1.65
C SER A 82 -11.37 -11.25 2.51
N THR A 83 -11.87 -12.42 2.88
CA THR A 83 -11.08 -13.46 3.53
C THR A 83 -11.27 -14.79 2.84
N ALA A 84 -10.25 -15.62 2.85
CA ALA A 84 -10.30 -16.96 2.27
C ALA A 84 -9.51 -17.97 3.12
N THR A 85 -9.97 -19.21 3.15
CA THR A 85 -9.18 -20.30 3.72
C THR A 85 -8.28 -20.89 2.64
N ILE A 86 -6.97 -20.72 2.79
CA ILE A 86 -5.95 -21.22 1.86
C ILE A 86 -5.03 -22.15 2.64
N ASN A 87 -4.93 -23.40 2.20
CA ASN A 87 -4.16 -24.46 2.90
C ASN A 87 -4.50 -24.55 4.41
N GLY A 88 -5.80 -24.47 4.75
CA GLY A 88 -6.29 -24.58 6.12
C GLY A 88 -6.06 -23.34 7.00
N LYS A 89 -5.50 -22.26 6.47
CA LYS A 89 -5.29 -21.00 7.18
C LYS A 89 -6.20 -19.90 6.63
N LEU A 90 -6.87 -19.17 7.52
CA LEU A 90 -7.62 -17.98 7.14
C LEU A 90 -6.65 -16.84 6.77
N LYS A 91 -6.86 -16.21 5.62
CA LYS A 91 -6.03 -15.12 5.10
C LYS A 91 -6.93 -13.98 4.64
N ASN A 92 -6.46 -12.74 4.81
CA ASN A 92 -7.06 -11.59 4.16
C ASN A 92 -6.70 -11.58 2.68
N THR A 93 -7.59 -11.07 1.87
CA THR A 93 -7.44 -11.05 0.41
C THR A 93 -7.84 -9.70 -0.16
N PHE A 94 -7.25 -9.36 -1.31
CA PHE A 94 -7.70 -8.25 -2.14
C PHE A 94 -8.28 -8.82 -3.43
N LYS A 95 -9.55 -8.52 -3.69
CA LYS A 95 -10.25 -8.94 -4.90
C LYS A 95 -10.60 -7.74 -5.78
N ALA A 96 -10.22 -7.81 -7.05
CA ALA A 96 -10.65 -6.90 -8.09
C ALA A 96 -11.49 -7.66 -9.13
N THR A 97 -12.68 -7.14 -9.45
CA THR A 97 -13.63 -7.77 -10.38
C THR A 97 -13.99 -6.79 -11.48
N ALA A 98 -13.90 -7.23 -12.72
CA ALA A 98 -14.33 -6.46 -13.88
C ALA A 98 -15.85 -6.27 -13.86
N SER A 99 -16.32 -5.03 -13.87
CA SER A 99 -17.76 -4.70 -13.90
C SER A 99 -18.33 -4.72 -15.31
N VAL A 100 -17.47 -4.58 -16.31
CA VAL A 100 -17.82 -4.55 -17.73
C VAL A 100 -16.87 -5.44 -18.51
N ALA A 101 -17.36 -5.96 -19.63
CA ALA A 101 -16.51 -6.68 -20.58
C ALA A 101 -15.63 -5.70 -21.36
N SER A 102 -14.43 -6.14 -21.73
CA SER A 102 -13.53 -5.36 -22.60
C SER A 102 -12.74 -6.28 -23.53
N ALA A 103 -12.62 -5.83 -24.77
CA ALA A 103 -11.83 -6.51 -25.79
C ALA A 103 -10.40 -5.93 -25.95
N SER A 104 -10.05 -4.88 -25.23
CA SER A 104 -8.76 -4.18 -25.39
C SER A 104 -8.13 -3.68 -24.09
N SER A 105 -8.76 -3.94 -22.94
CA SER A 105 -8.34 -3.39 -21.66
C SER A 105 -7.65 -4.41 -20.76
N TYR A 106 -7.22 -3.98 -19.60
CA TYR A 106 -6.62 -4.81 -18.57
C TYR A 106 -7.21 -4.48 -17.19
N LEU A 107 -7.07 -5.42 -16.26
CA LEU A 107 -7.38 -5.27 -14.83
C LEU A 107 -6.18 -5.77 -14.02
N GLY A 108 -5.62 -4.93 -13.18
CA GLY A 108 -4.48 -5.28 -12.34
C GLY A 108 -4.59 -4.72 -10.94
N ILE A 109 -3.85 -5.34 -10.04
CA ILE A 109 -3.60 -4.92 -8.66
C ILE A 109 -2.09 -4.83 -8.51
N ASN A 110 -1.56 -3.67 -8.11
CA ASN A 110 -0.13 -3.49 -8.00
C ASN A 110 0.26 -2.62 -6.81
N GLN A 111 1.52 -2.75 -6.42
CA GLN A 111 2.18 -1.87 -5.48
C GLN A 111 3.42 -1.26 -6.11
N ARG A 112 3.64 0.04 -5.88
CA ARG A 112 4.88 0.73 -6.22
C ARG A 112 5.89 0.56 -5.11
N VAL A 113 7.04 -0.03 -5.42
CA VAL A 113 8.18 -0.17 -4.53
C VAL A 113 9.21 0.88 -4.89
N GLU A 114 9.69 1.63 -3.92
CA GLU A 114 10.73 2.65 -4.12
C GLU A 114 12.02 1.99 -4.60
N THR A 115 12.64 2.50 -5.65
CA THR A 115 13.86 1.92 -6.24
C THR A 115 15.04 1.88 -5.26
N GLN A 116 15.11 2.83 -4.33
CA GLN A 116 16.12 2.83 -3.26
C GLN A 116 16.00 1.62 -2.31
N ASN A 117 14.83 0.95 -2.28
CA ASN A 117 14.60 -0.26 -1.49
C ASN A 117 14.81 -1.54 -2.31
N LEU A 118 15.09 -1.42 -3.60
CA LEU A 118 15.37 -2.53 -4.50
C LEU A 118 16.87 -2.55 -4.81
N PRO A 119 17.61 -3.59 -4.43
CA PRO A 119 18.97 -3.73 -4.83
C PRO A 119 19.05 -3.99 -6.34
N ILE A 120 19.84 -3.19 -7.05
CA ILE A 120 20.04 -3.31 -8.50
C ILE A 120 21.03 -4.43 -8.79
N GLY A 121 20.73 -5.26 -9.80
CA GLY A 121 21.58 -6.38 -10.20
C GLY A 121 21.45 -7.62 -9.32
N GLU A 122 20.51 -7.62 -8.39
CA GLU A 122 20.27 -8.77 -7.51
C GLU A 122 19.11 -9.63 -8.05
N THR A 123 19.15 -10.90 -7.71
CA THR A 123 18.04 -11.82 -7.94
C THR A 123 16.94 -11.54 -6.92
N ILE A 124 15.71 -11.40 -7.37
CA ILE A 124 14.51 -11.26 -6.55
C ILE A 124 13.47 -12.30 -6.91
N THR A 125 12.64 -12.65 -5.93
CA THR A 125 11.50 -13.54 -6.15
C THR A 125 10.21 -12.86 -5.69
N VAL A 126 9.22 -12.83 -6.58
CA VAL A 126 7.84 -12.42 -6.30
C VAL A 126 7.00 -13.66 -6.11
N SER A 127 6.16 -13.69 -5.09
CA SER A 127 5.24 -14.80 -4.87
C SER A 127 3.91 -14.33 -4.29
N CYS A 128 2.85 -15.05 -4.57
CA CYS A 128 1.53 -14.84 -3.96
C CYS A 128 0.63 -16.08 -4.12
N TRP A 129 -0.42 -16.12 -3.34
CA TRP A 129 -1.59 -16.90 -3.65
C TRP A 129 -2.49 -16.09 -4.55
N MET A 130 -2.83 -16.63 -5.70
CA MET A 130 -3.73 -16.01 -6.70
C MET A 130 -4.90 -16.92 -6.98
N LYS A 131 -6.08 -16.31 -7.12
CA LYS A 131 -7.29 -16.97 -7.60
C LYS A 131 -7.91 -16.14 -8.70
N SER A 132 -8.20 -16.76 -9.83
CA SER A 132 -8.80 -16.10 -10.99
C SER A 132 -9.60 -17.07 -11.82
N ASN A 133 -10.69 -16.58 -12.42
CA ASN A 133 -11.44 -17.33 -13.43
C ASN A 133 -10.98 -17.04 -14.86
N ASN A 134 -9.91 -16.27 -15.04
CA ASN A 134 -9.35 -15.93 -16.34
C ASN A 134 -7.89 -16.38 -16.44
N SER A 135 -7.56 -17.21 -17.43
CA SER A 135 -6.23 -17.81 -17.62
C SER A 135 -5.16 -16.83 -18.14
N TRP A 136 -5.53 -15.57 -18.37
CA TRP A 136 -4.58 -14.51 -18.70
C TRP A 136 -4.18 -13.65 -17.50
N SER A 137 -4.62 -14.03 -16.30
CA SER A 137 -4.12 -13.47 -15.04
C SER A 137 -2.72 -13.97 -14.74
N ARG A 138 -1.81 -13.07 -14.36
CA ARG A 138 -0.40 -13.38 -14.16
C ARG A 138 0.30 -12.42 -13.21
N LEU A 139 1.46 -12.81 -12.71
CA LEU A 139 2.39 -11.88 -12.09
C LEU A 139 2.93 -10.87 -13.11
N ARG A 140 3.17 -9.66 -12.68
CA ARG A 140 3.74 -8.59 -13.52
C ARG A 140 4.68 -7.69 -12.76
N GLN A 141 5.74 -7.32 -13.42
CA GLN A 141 6.64 -6.25 -13.05
C GLN A 141 6.53 -5.15 -14.11
N ASN A 142 6.40 -3.91 -13.67
CA ASN A 142 6.36 -2.74 -14.54
C ASN A 142 7.35 -1.69 -14.03
N SER A 143 8.30 -1.32 -14.84
CA SER A 143 9.19 -0.19 -14.58
C SER A 143 8.56 1.08 -15.14
N VAL A 144 8.72 2.21 -14.42
CA VAL A 144 8.31 3.52 -14.93
C VAL A 144 9.12 3.92 -16.19
N ALA A 145 10.29 3.32 -16.40
CA ALA A 145 11.11 3.50 -17.60
C ALA A 145 10.62 2.73 -18.84
N GLY A 146 9.45 2.09 -18.78
CA GLY A 146 8.83 1.44 -19.94
C GLY A 146 9.20 -0.01 -20.19
N THR A 147 10.08 -0.61 -19.40
CA THR A 147 10.32 -2.06 -19.44
C THR A 147 9.33 -2.76 -18.56
N SER A 148 8.48 -3.59 -19.13
CA SER A 148 7.57 -4.45 -18.37
C SER A 148 7.86 -5.91 -18.69
N ALA A 149 7.74 -6.74 -17.65
CA ALA A 149 7.92 -8.19 -17.77
C ALA A 149 6.70 -8.91 -17.18
N ASP A 150 6.30 -9.96 -17.87
CA ASP A 150 5.21 -10.84 -17.50
C ASP A 150 5.75 -12.13 -16.91
N GLY A 151 5.27 -12.47 -15.73
CA GLY A 151 5.57 -13.71 -15.03
C GLY A 151 4.61 -14.85 -15.36
N PRO A 152 4.68 -15.93 -14.56
CA PRO A 152 3.81 -17.09 -14.71
C PRO A 152 2.32 -16.71 -14.60
N ARG A 153 1.50 -17.50 -15.31
CA ARG A 153 0.05 -17.32 -15.39
C ARG A 153 -0.68 -18.25 -14.43
N HIS A 154 -1.84 -17.79 -14.00
CA HIS A 154 -2.86 -18.61 -13.35
C HIS A 154 -3.58 -19.50 -14.37
N SER A 155 -4.03 -20.70 -13.97
CA SER A 155 -4.74 -21.62 -14.88
C SER A 155 -6.10 -21.10 -15.36
N GLY A 156 -6.72 -20.17 -14.61
CA GLY A 156 -8.06 -19.64 -14.90
C GLY A 156 -9.21 -20.50 -14.35
N GLY A 157 -8.91 -21.55 -13.60
CA GLY A 157 -9.91 -22.50 -13.08
C GLY A 157 -10.68 -22.04 -11.86
N GLY A 158 -10.46 -20.82 -11.37
CA GLY A 158 -11.16 -20.28 -10.19
C GLY A 158 -10.72 -20.89 -8.86
N ASN A 159 -9.58 -21.57 -8.80
CA ASN A 159 -8.99 -22.14 -7.60
C ASN A 159 -7.83 -21.28 -7.11
N TRP A 160 -7.43 -21.43 -5.84
CA TRP A 160 -6.22 -20.82 -5.33
C TRP A 160 -4.99 -21.56 -5.83
N GLU A 161 -4.06 -20.81 -6.44
CA GLU A 161 -2.76 -21.31 -6.92
C GLU A 161 -1.65 -20.47 -6.31
N PHE A 162 -0.60 -21.15 -5.81
CA PHE A 162 0.62 -20.44 -5.40
C PHE A 162 1.46 -20.21 -6.64
N ILE A 163 1.72 -18.95 -6.94
CA ILE A 163 2.49 -18.53 -8.10
C ILE A 163 3.73 -17.80 -7.64
N SER A 164 4.89 -18.19 -8.16
CA SER A 164 6.16 -17.52 -7.87
C SER A 164 6.91 -17.24 -9.16
N TRP A 165 7.71 -16.18 -9.14
CA TRP A 165 8.50 -15.73 -10.28
C TRP A 165 9.81 -15.13 -9.80
N THR A 166 10.91 -15.72 -10.25
CA THR A 166 12.27 -15.23 -10.00
C THR A 166 12.76 -14.45 -11.19
N MET A 167 13.37 -13.29 -10.90
CA MET A 167 13.92 -12.40 -11.93
C MET A 167 15.13 -11.65 -11.39
N GLU A 168 15.92 -11.07 -12.28
CA GLU A 168 16.97 -10.13 -11.92
C GLU A 168 16.44 -8.69 -11.96
N THR A 169 16.90 -7.85 -11.04
CA THR A 169 16.58 -6.42 -11.02
C THR A 169 17.38 -5.60 -12.07
N THR A 170 17.88 -6.28 -13.10
CA THR A 170 18.58 -5.65 -14.21
C THR A 170 17.61 -4.81 -15.04
N GLY A 171 17.96 -3.56 -15.31
CA GLY A 171 17.13 -2.64 -16.11
C GLY A 171 16.14 -1.79 -15.30
N THR A 172 16.17 -1.86 -13.98
CA THR A 172 15.56 -0.80 -13.17
C THR A 172 16.46 0.44 -13.31
N ASP A 173 15.96 1.43 -14.02
CA ASP A 173 16.67 2.72 -14.12
C ASP A 173 16.66 3.35 -12.72
N PRO A 174 17.82 3.55 -12.08
CA PRO A 174 17.90 4.19 -10.77
C PRO A 174 17.37 5.63 -10.77
N SER A 175 17.19 6.22 -11.96
CA SER A 175 16.53 7.52 -12.11
C SER A 175 15.00 7.43 -11.95
N THR A 176 14.40 6.23 -12.01
CA THR A 176 12.98 6.06 -11.76
C THR A 176 12.71 5.97 -10.27
N ALA A 177 11.69 6.70 -9.79
CA ALA A 177 11.38 6.77 -8.37
C ALA A 177 10.83 5.44 -7.81
N SER A 178 10.27 4.56 -8.66
CA SER A 178 9.60 3.33 -8.22
C SER A 178 9.48 2.28 -9.33
N VAL A 179 9.33 1.03 -8.91
CA VAL A 179 8.99 -0.11 -9.76
C VAL A 179 7.68 -0.73 -9.26
N ASN A 180 6.79 -1.08 -10.18
CA ASN A 180 5.52 -1.72 -9.83
C ASN A 180 5.67 -3.23 -9.85
N PHE A 181 5.17 -3.87 -8.78
CA PHE A 181 4.97 -5.32 -8.70
C PHE A 181 3.50 -5.62 -8.42
N GLY A 182 2.96 -6.63 -9.06
CA GLY A 182 1.57 -6.98 -8.86
C GLY A 182 1.11 -8.14 -9.72
N VAL A 183 -0.20 -8.20 -9.87
CA VAL A 183 -0.91 -9.14 -10.72
C VAL A 183 -1.72 -8.39 -11.75
N ILE A 184 -1.84 -8.94 -12.94
CA ILE A 184 -2.60 -8.34 -14.02
C ILE A 184 -3.35 -9.41 -14.82
N MET A 185 -4.56 -9.09 -15.22
CA MET A 185 -5.34 -9.80 -16.22
C MET A 185 -5.34 -8.98 -17.49
N TYR A 186 -4.82 -9.54 -18.57
CA TYR A 186 -4.88 -8.90 -19.88
C TYR A 186 -6.02 -9.46 -20.70
N ASN A 187 -6.58 -8.61 -21.51
CA ASN A 187 -7.32 -9.07 -22.67
C ASN A 187 -6.38 -9.71 -23.69
N SER A 188 -6.82 -10.85 -24.26
CA SER A 188 -6.22 -11.39 -25.46
C SER A 188 -7.32 -11.66 -26.47
N THR A 189 -6.96 -11.75 -27.75
CA THR A 189 -7.91 -12.11 -28.81
C THR A 189 -8.59 -13.47 -28.59
N SER A 190 -7.95 -14.36 -27.82
CA SER A 190 -8.45 -15.67 -27.49
C SER A 190 -9.22 -15.77 -26.19
N VAL A 191 -8.91 -14.86 -25.23
CA VAL A 191 -9.52 -14.82 -23.89
C VAL A 191 -9.77 -13.35 -23.53
N PRO A 192 -10.92 -12.78 -23.94
CA PRO A 192 -11.28 -11.41 -23.55
C PRO A 192 -11.60 -11.34 -22.05
N ILE A 193 -11.53 -10.14 -21.49
CA ILE A 193 -12.05 -9.89 -20.14
C ILE A 193 -13.57 -9.75 -20.25
N SER A 194 -14.28 -10.55 -19.48
CA SER A 194 -15.73 -10.51 -19.35
C SER A 194 -16.16 -9.81 -18.07
N ALA A 195 -17.38 -9.26 -18.05
CA ALA A 195 -17.98 -8.82 -16.80
C ALA A 195 -18.06 -9.97 -15.81
N GLY A 196 -17.61 -9.78 -14.59
CA GLY A 196 -17.48 -10.82 -13.57
C GLY A 196 -16.14 -11.55 -13.54
N ASP A 197 -15.24 -11.33 -14.50
CA ASP A 197 -13.86 -11.81 -14.38
C ASP A 197 -13.16 -11.12 -13.21
N TYR A 198 -12.36 -11.89 -12.47
CA TYR A 198 -11.73 -11.38 -11.25
C TYR A 198 -10.31 -11.90 -11.05
N ILE A 199 -9.56 -11.11 -10.32
CA ILE A 199 -8.30 -11.51 -9.67
C ILE A 199 -8.48 -11.32 -8.17
N GLU A 200 -8.14 -12.33 -7.38
CA GLU A 200 -8.09 -12.28 -5.94
C GLU A 200 -6.71 -12.73 -5.46
N VAL A 201 -6.10 -11.98 -4.54
CA VAL A 201 -4.70 -12.16 -4.13
C VAL A 201 -4.60 -12.22 -2.62
N ALA A 202 -3.72 -13.09 -2.12
CA ALA A 202 -3.33 -13.18 -0.73
C ALA A 202 -1.80 -13.37 -0.62
N ASP A 203 -1.22 -12.96 0.51
CA ASP A 203 0.19 -13.20 0.86
C ASP A 203 1.15 -12.79 -0.27
N PHE A 204 1.04 -11.56 -0.75
CA PHE A 204 1.95 -11.07 -1.78
C PHE A 204 3.31 -10.71 -1.19
N GLN A 205 4.37 -11.33 -1.67
CA GLN A 205 5.72 -11.17 -1.17
C GLN A 205 6.71 -10.89 -2.31
N LEU A 206 7.62 -9.96 -2.06
CA LEU A 206 8.79 -9.66 -2.88
C LEU A 206 10.01 -9.79 -1.97
N GLU A 207 10.90 -10.70 -2.29
CA GLU A 207 12.06 -11.01 -1.46
C GLU A 207 13.34 -11.12 -2.27
N LEU A 208 14.49 -10.93 -1.61
CA LEU A 208 15.80 -11.18 -2.21
C LEU A 208 16.05 -12.68 -2.30
N GLY A 209 16.71 -13.08 -3.38
CA GLY A 209 17.06 -14.48 -3.63
C GLY A 209 16.19 -15.14 -4.68
N SER A 210 16.50 -16.40 -5.00
CA SER A 210 15.91 -17.17 -6.10
C SER A 210 14.81 -18.15 -5.68
N VAL A 211 14.47 -18.18 -4.39
CA VAL A 211 13.50 -19.14 -3.83
C VAL A 211 12.38 -18.38 -3.12
N ALA A 212 11.13 -18.70 -3.47
CA ALA A 212 9.98 -18.22 -2.72
C ALA A 212 9.94 -18.92 -1.35
N THR A 213 9.94 -18.14 -0.29
CA THR A 213 9.88 -18.65 1.08
C THR A 213 8.48 -18.41 1.67
N ASP A 214 8.21 -18.93 2.88
CA ASP A 214 6.95 -18.69 3.58
C ASP A 214 6.71 -17.20 3.76
N PHE A 215 5.44 -16.79 3.64
CA PHE A 215 5.05 -15.38 3.78
C PHE A 215 5.46 -14.79 5.13
N GLU A 216 6.11 -13.63 5.09
CA GLU A 216 6.50 -12.89 6.28
C GLU A 216 5.29 -12.18 6.90
N HIS A 217 4.80 -12.70 8.01
CA HIS A 217 3.75 -12.04 8.79
C HIS A 217 4.36 -10.97 9.70
N ARG A 218 3.88 -9.74 9.59
CA ARG A 218 4.17 -8.65 10.51
C ARG A 218 2.99 -8.43 11.45
N SER A 219 3.24 -7.84 12.61
CA SER A 219 2.14 -7.40 13.47
C SER A 219 1.33 -6.30 12.78
N TYR A 220 0.04 -6.21 13.07
CA TYR A 220 -0.81 -5.15 12.51
C TYR A 220 -0.25 -3.75 12.77
N GLY A 221 0.30 -3.50 13.98
CA GLY A 221 0.88 -2.20 14.32
C GLY A 221 2.11 -1.84 13.48
N GLU A 222 2.97 -2.81 13.20
CA GLU A 222 4.12 -2.61 12.31
C GLU A 222 3.68 -2.34 10.87
N GLU A 223 2.74 -3.12 10.36
CA GLU A 223 2.22 -2.95 9.01
C GLU A 223 1.51 -1.59 8.85
N LEU A 224 0.69 -1.21 9.85
CA LEU A 224 0.02 0.09 9.88
C LEU A 224 1.03 1.25 9.86
N ALA A 225 2.09 1.19 10.67
CA ALA A 225 3.12 2.23 10.69
C ALA A 225 3.84 2.37 9.34
N LEU A 226 4.06 1.25 8.63
CA LEU A 226 4.60 1.26 7.27
C LEU A 226 3.65 1.91 6.27
N CYS A 227 2.36 1.59 6.36
CA CYS A 227 1.31 2.18 5.52
C CYS A 227 1.17 3.69 5.79
N GLN A 228 1.21 4.10 7.06
CA GLN A 228 1.10 5.49 7.47
C GLN A 228 2.23 6.38 6.97
N ARG A 229 3.36 5.82 6.57
CA ARG A 229 4.40 6.56 5.88
C ARG A 229 3.92 7.13 4.52
N TYR A 230 2.86 6.57 3.96
CA TYR A 230 2.31 6.93 2.65
C TYR A 230 0.91 7.53 2.73
N TYR A 231 0.09 7.08 3.67
CA TYR A 231 -1.27 7.55 3.85
C TYR A 231 -1.67 7.52 5.32
N GLN A 232 -2.21 8.64 5.81
CA GLN A 232 -2.67 8.77 7.20
C GLN A 232 -4.03 9.45 7.25
N ILE A 233 -4.85 9.05 8.22
CA ILE A 233 -6.12 9.68 8.53
C ILE A 233 -6.07 10.25 9.94
N LEU A 234 -6.43 11.51 10.09
CA LEU A 234 -6.72 12.11 11.39
C LEU A 234 -8.24 12.24 11.55
N ASP A 235 -8.76 11.59 12.59
CA ASP A 235 -10.19 11.56 12.91
C ASP A 235 -10.54 12.64 13.94
N PHE A 236 -11.31 13.64 13.53
CA PHE A 236 -11.85 14.70 14.36
C PHE A 236 -13.32 14.51 14.71
N THR A 237 -13.93 13.38 14.40
CA THR A 237 -15.36 13.10 14.71
C THR A 237 -15.59 12.93 16.20
N ARG A 238 -14.60 12.38 16.90
CA ARG A 238 -14.64 12.11 18.35
C ARG A 238 -13.69 12.96 19.16
N SER A 239 -12.75 13.63 18.51
CA SER A 239 -11.81 14.52 19.13
C SER A 239 -12.01 15.95 18.62
N GLN A 240 -11.61 16.92 19.42
CA GLN A 240 -11.61 18.33 19.05
C GLN A 240 -10.17 18.80 19.06
N LEU A 241 -9.73 19.38 17.97
CA LEU A 241 -8.45 20.07 17.94
C LEU A 241 -8.69 21.53 18.25
N GLY A 242 -8.21 21.97 19.41
CA GLY A 242 -8.20 23.37 19.80
C GLY A 242 -7.30 24.16 18.85
N VAL A 243 -7.84 25.19 18.27
CA VAL A 243 -7.13 26.05 17.34
C VAL A 243 -6.75 27.34 18.07
N LEU A 244 -5.46 27.62 18.13
CA LEU A 244 -4.98 28.88 18.68
C LEU A 244 -5.28 30.00 17.67
N HIS A 245 -6.10 30.93 18.11
CA HIS A 245 -6.41 32.12 17.34
C HIS A 245 -5.34 33.19 17.56
N ARG A 246 -4.79 33.70 16.50
CA ARG A 246 -4.03 34.98 16.57
C ARG A 246 -4.94 36.10 16.08
N ALA A 247 -5.46 36.89 17.00
CA ALA A 247 -6.12 38.14 16.65
C ALA A 247 -5.14 39.03 15.89
N THR A 248 -5.53 39.51 14.70
CA THR A 248 -4.85 40.62 14.06
C THR A 248 -5.64 41.88 14.33
N SER A 249 -4.97 43.01 14.44
CA SER A 249 -5.56 44.32 14.71
C SER A 249 -6.57 44.81 13.67
N SER A 250 -6.89 44.02 12.68
CA SER A 250 -7.85 44.26 11.59
C SER A 250 -9.06 43.33 11.58
N GLY A 251 -9.34 42.60 12.65
CA GLY A 251 -10.66 42.01 12.96
C GLY A 251 -10.91 40.59 12.48
N ALA A 252 -10.34 39.92 11.59
CA ALA A 252 -10.65 38.55 11.22
C ALA A 252 -9.38 37.72 11.08
N GLY A 253 -8.92 37.14 12.17
CA GLY A 253 -7.82 36.17 12.14
C GLY A 253 -8.34 34.76 11.76
N LEU A 254 -7.64 34.07 10.89
CA LEU A 254 -7.93 32.67 10.62
C LEU A 254 -7.26 31.78 11.69
N PRO A 255 -7.94 30.74 12.14
CA PRO A 255 -7.39 29.84 13.16
C PRO A 255 -6.36 28.86 12.57
N TYR A 256 -5.24 28.69 13.26
CA TYR A 256 -4.19 27.76 12.88
C TYR A 256 -4.00 26.70 13.96
N ALA A 257 -3.88 25.45 13.54
CA ALA A 257 -3.65 24.30 14.42
C ALA A 257 -2.44 23.49 13.93
N PRO A 258 -1.31 23.55 14.64
CA PRO A 258 -0.22 22.61 14.39
C PRO A 258 -0.62 21.22 14.83
N VAL A 259 -0.38 20.23 13.99
CA VAL A 259 -0.67 18.81 14.24
C VAL A 259 0.55 17.98 13.91
N SER A 260 0.98 17.15 14.85
CA SER A 260 2.00 16.15 14.60
C SER A 260 1.37 14.91 13.99
N LEU A 261 1.95 14.42 12.91
CA LEU A 261 1.52 13.19 12.28
C LEU A 261 2.05 11.98 13.08
N PRO A 262 1.25 10.91 13.24
CA PRO A 262 1.65 9.69 13.94
C PRO A 262 2.94 9.07 13.41
N THR A 263 3.14 9.15 12.11
CA THR A 263 4.32 8.61 11.43
C THR A 263 4.87 9.64 10.45
N THR A 264 6.19 9.75 10.37
CA THR A 264 6.87 10.59 9.36
C THR A 264 6.54 10.08 7.96
N MET A 265 5.96 10.93 7.13
CA MET A 265 5.58 10.59 5.77
C MET A 265 6.79 10.60 4.83
N ARG A 266 6.70 9.87 3.72
CA ARG A 266 7.80 9.77 2.75
C ARG A 266 8.03 11.06 1.95
N ALA A 267 7.01 11.83 1.74
CA ALA A 267 7.02 13.10 1.01
C ALA A 267 6.10 14.11 1.73
N TYR A 268 6.14 15.35 1.31
CA TYR A 268 5.16 16.33 1.75
C TYR A 268 3.77 15.90 1.31
N PRO A 269 2.85 15.65 2.26
CA PRO A 269 1.54 15.12 1.90
C PRO A 269 0.65 16.18 1.23
N SER A 270 -0.19 15.74 0.31
CA SER A 270 -1.42 16.44 -0.03
C SER A 270 -2.49 16.13 1.02
N MET A 271 -3.47 17.01 1.16
CA MET A 271 -4.56 16.80 2.11
C MET A 271 -5.92 16.88 1.41
N THR A 272 -6.77 15.92 1.72
CA THR A 272 -8.21 15.98 1.43
C THR A 272 -9.01 15.87 2.72
N THR A 273 -10.24 16.36 2.70
CA THR A 273 -11.14 16.28 3.87
C THR A 273 -12.40 15.52 3.51
N SER A 274 -12.95 14.81 4.49
CA SER A 274 -14.22 14.10 4.35
C SER A 274 -15.06 14.20 5.64
N GLY A 275 -16.31 13.74 5.59
CA GLY A 275 -17.24 13.84 6.71
C GLY A 275 -17.90 15.23 6.84
N THR A 276 -18.64 15.44 7.92
CA THR A 276 -19.39 16.68 8.18
C THR A 276 -18.64 17.53 9.19
N TRP A 277 -18.11 18.64 8.73
CA TRP A 277 -17.38 19.60 9.56
C TRP A 277 -18.31 20.60 10.22
N GLY A 278 -18.05 20.91 11.47
CA GLY A 278 -18.82 21.90 12.21
C GLY A 278 -18.56 23.33 11.69
N THR A 279 -19.65 24.09 11.52
CA THR A 279 -19.64 25.48 10.96
C THR A 279 -20.24 26.52 11.90
N GLY A 280 -20.48 26.17 13.19
CA GLY A 280 -21.00 27.09 14.21
C GLY A 280 -20.01 28.18 14.62
N VAL A 281 -20.45 29.08 15.53
CA VAL A 281 -19.67 30.25 15.98
C VAL A 281 -18.30 29.87 16.57
N ASP A 282 -18.20 28.74 17.23
CA ASP A 282 -16.97 28.22 17.84
C ASP A 282 -16.34 27.09 17.02
N GLN A 283 -16.67 26.98 15.73
CA GLN A 283 -16.24 25.89 14.87
C GLN A 283 -15.47 26.41 13.66
N GLY A 284 -14.30 25.82 13.44
CA GLY A 284 -13.34 26.27 12.43
C GLY A 284 -13.71 25.97 10.97
N GLY A 285 -14.85 25.30 10.74
CA GLY A 285 -15.26 24.88 9.38
C GLY A 285 -14.35 23.78 8.81
N ILE A 286 -14.41 23.63 7.48
CA ILE A 286 -13.56 22.65 6.77
C ILE A 286 -12.11 23.15 6.79
N PRO A 287 -11.15 22.37 7.34
CA PRO A 287 -9.77 22.81 7.40
C PRO A 287 -9.10 22.77 6.03
N THR A 288 -8.12 23.63 5.85
CA THR A 288 -7.20 23.62 4.72
C THR A 288 -5.78 23.41 5.20
N LEU A 289 -4.94 22.80 4.39
CA LEU A 289 -3.51 22.66 4.68
C LEU A 289 -2.83 24.02 4.45
N TYR A 290 -2.18 24.55 5.49
CA TYR A 290 -1.46 25.82 5.45
C TYR A 290 0.03 25.62 5.27
N GLU A 291 0.61 24.81 6.14
CA GLU A 291 2.02 24.41 6.09
C GLU A 291 2.13 22.90 6.24
N THR A 292 3.12 22.33 5.63
CA THR A 292 3.38 20.89 5.69
C THR A 292 4.85 20.60 5.80
N SER A 293 5.17 19.56 6.57
CA SER A 293 6.45 18.89 6.60
C SER A 293 6.22 17.38 6.56
N TYR A 294 7.28 16.61 6.59
CA TYR A 294 7.18 15.14 6.61
C TYR A 294 6.48 14.59 7.87
N SER A 295 6.52 15.31 8.98
CA SER A 295 6.02 14.85 10.29
C SER A 295 5.03 15.79 10.97
N ASN A 296 4.87 17.01 10.46
CA ASN A 296 3.98 18.01 11.02
C ASN A 296 3.23 18.75 9.93
N VAL A 297 1.99 19.07 10.21
CA VAL A 297 1.14 19.90 9.34
C VAL A 297 0.51 21.02 10.16
N THR A 298 0.29 22.16 9.54
CA THR A 298 -0.51 23.24 10.12
C THR A 298 -1.84 23.30 9.39
N LEU A 299 -2.92 23.02 10.10
CA LEU A 299 -4.28 23.14 9.58
C LEU A 299 -4.79 24.56 9.82
N ARG A 300 -5.43 25.11 8.82
CA ARG A 300 -6.11 26.43 8.89
C ARG A 300 -7.61 26.22 8.76
N GLY A 301 -8.36 26.70 9.77
CA GLY A 301 -9.81 26.75 9.69
C GLY A 301 -10.30 27.77 8.65
N ASN A 302 -11.45 27.52 8.07
CA ASN A 302 -12.02 28.35 7.00
C ASN A 302 -13.22 29.22 7.46
N ASN A 303 -13.49 29.32 8.76
CA ASN A 303 -14.58 30.11 9.28
C ASN A 303 -14.01 31.44 9.86
N GLY A 304 -14.18 32.54 9.13
CA GLY A 304 -13.63 33.86 9.46
C GLY A 304 -14.41 34.67 10.49
N ASN A 305 -15.46 34.13 11.12
CA ASN A 305 -16.33 34.86 12.05
C ASN A 305 -15.96 34.63 13.53
N ILE A 306 -14.76 35.06 13.91
CA ILE A 306 -14.37 34.97 15.33
C ILE A 306 -14.26 36.37 15.90
N ALA A 307 -14.93 36.61 17.04
CA ALA A 307 -14.69 37.79 17.85
C ALA A 307 -13.28 37.74 18.45
N ASP A 308 -12.67 38.91 18.67
CA ASP A 308 -11.36 39.00 19.30
C ASP A 308 -11.27 38.19 20.60
N GLY A 309 -10.26 37.32 20.70
CA GLY A 309 -10.01 36.49 21.86
C GLY A 309 -10.77 35.16 21.90
N GLY A 310 -11.55 34.83 20.90
CA GLY A 310 -12.28 33.54 20.80
C GLY A 310 -11.36 32.39 20.41
N SER A 311 -11.69 31.18 20.87
CA SER A 311 -11.08 29.92 20.44
C SER A 311 -12.05 29.20 19.49
N GLN A 312 -11.51 28.53 18.47
CA GLN A 312 -12.30 27.67 17.61
C GLN A 312 -11.82 26.22 17.68
N TRP A 313 -12.69 25.30 17.28
CA TRP A 313 -12.45 23.90 17.31
C TRP A 313 -12.65 23.30 15.89
N LEU A 314 -11.65 22.56 15.42
CA LEU A 314 -11.82 21.68 14.27
C LEU A 314 -12.44 20.37 14.77
N ARG A 315 -13.63 20.03 14.31
CA ARG A 315 -14.32 18.80 14.69
C ARG A 315 -15.28 18.32 13.61
N GLY A 316 -15.60 17.05 13.64
CA GLY A 316 -16.70 16.45 12.89
C GLY A 316 -16.34 15.77 11.59
N GLY A 317 -15.08 15.78 11.19
CA GLY A 317 -14.64 15.18 9.93
C GLY A 317 -13.28 14.50 10.02
N PHE A 318 -12.75 14.15 8.86
CA PHE A 318 -11.45 13.49 8.69
C PHE A 318 -10.55 14.34 7.82
N CYS A 319 -9.27 14.40 8.17
CA CYS A 319 -8.21 14.89 7.30
C CYS A 319 -7.41 13.68 6.80
N ASN A 320 -7.37 13.51 5.49
CA ASN A 320 -6.64 12.43 4.84
C ASN A 320 -5.37 13.02 4.23
N PHE A 321 -4.22 12.51 4.65
CA PHE A 321 -2.90 12.94 4.17
C PHE A 321 -2.34 11.87 3.25
N ASP A 322 -2.02 12.24 2.03
CA ASP A 322 -1.58 11.34 0.97
C ASP A 322 -0.19 11.74 0.44
N ALA A 323 0.75 10.81 0.51
CA ALA A 323 2.10 10.90 -0.02
C ALA A 323 2.45 9.64 -0.85
N GLU A 324 1.44 9.00 -1.46
CA GLU A 324 1.63 7.84 -2.32
C GLU A 324 2.52 8.15 -3.55
N LEU A 325 3.05 7.12 -4.21
CA LEU A 325 3.98 7.21 -5.34
C LEU A 325 3.26 7.43 -6.69
#